data_a6e344ecd8b2f32b33f77acb1cbe4aad
#
_entry.id   a6e344ecd8b2f32b33f77acb1cbe4aad
#
_cell.length_a   1.000
_cell.length_b   1.000
_cell.length_c   1.000
_cell.angle_alpha   90.00
_cell.angle_beta   90.00
_cell.angle_gamma   90.00
#
_symmetry.space_group_name_H-M   'P 1'
#
loop_
_entity.id
_entity.type
_entity.pdbx_description
1 polymer ?
#
loop_
_entity_poly.entity_id
_entity_poly.type
_entity_poly.pdbx_seq_one_letter_code
_entity_poly.pdbx_strand_id
1 'polypeptide(L)'
;MMHLKNITAGNPKTKEQYQLTKQFNIKWLYSDDGKNWYEEQKNFRPDTLKMAYDHNGVIICIEKDVSAINPEGASVVELPDITANRRADISGKWMFKDGVVVKRTYTEEEQRQLAENEKQSLLQL
;
A
#
# COMPACT_ATOMS: atom_id res chain seq x y z
N MET A 1 -6.88 -13.57 5.94
CA MET A 1 -5.67 -12.80 5.67
C MET A 1 -5.88 -11.34 6.02
N MET A 2 -4.82 -10.64 6.38
CA MET A 2 -4.91 -9.26 6.86
C MET A 2 -5.18 -8.26 5.74
N HIS A 3 -5.97 -7.24 6.06
CA HIS A 3 -6.21 -6.11 5.17
C HIS A 3 -6.44 -4.86 6.02
N LEU A 4 -5.47 -3.95 6.00
CA LEU A 4 -5.51 -2.70 6.75
C LEU A 4 -5.65 -1.55 5.76
N LYS A 5 -6.77 -0.82 5.84
CA LYS A 5 -7.12 0.22 4.86
C LYS A 5 -6.83 1.61 5.38
N ASN A 6 -6.39 2.48 4.46
CA ASN A 6 -6.26 3.93 4.69
C ASN A 6 -5.46 4.24 5.94
N ILE A 7 -4.22 3.76 5.97
CA ILE A 7 -3.32 3.92 7.12
C ILE A 7 -2.84 5.36 7.19
N THR A 8 -3.06 6.00 8.32
CA THR A 8 -2.70 7.40 8.55
C THR A 8 -2.02 7.57 9.91
N ALA A 9 -1.25 8.65 10.03
CA ALA A 9 -0.64 9.02 11.29
C ALA A 9 -1.71 9.45 12.30
N GLY A 10 -1.51 9.09 13.56
CA GLY A 10 -2.40 9.45 14.64
C GLY A 10 -1.65 9.61 15.96
N ASN A 11 -2.39 9.99 16.98
CA ASN A 11 -1.82 10.20 18.31
C ASN A 11 -1.68 8.87 19.06
N PRO A 12 -0.73 8.77 20.03
CA PRO A 12 -0.67 7.61 20.91
C PRO A 12 -2.01 7.46 21.67
N LYS A 13 -2.50 6.22 21.77
CA LYS A 13 -3.82 5.91 22.38
C LYS A 13 -3.71 5.34 23.78
N THR A 14 -2.50 4.99 24.23
CA THR A 14 -2.26 4.44 25.57
C THR A 14 -1.16 5.21 26.26
N LYS A 15 -1.10 5.09 27.59
CA LYS A 15 -0.05 5.69 28.39
C LYS A 15 1.34 5.17 27.98
N GLU A 16 1.44 3.88 27.70
CA GLU A 16 2.68 3.25 27.25
C GLU A 16 3.13 3.78 25.89
N GLN A 17 2.21 3.91 24.95
CA GLN A 17 2.49 4.49 23.64
C GLN A 17 2.95 5.94 23.75
N TYR A 18 2.32 6.72 24.62
CA TYR A 18 2.72 8.10 24.87
C TYR A 18 4.15 8.20 25.42
N GLN A 19 4.52 7.33 26.36
CA GLN A 19 5.87 7.28 26.90
C GLN A 19 6.90 6.88 25.84
N LEU A 20 6.59 5.89 25.01
CA LEU A 20 7.43 5.47 23.89
C LEU A 20 7.62 6.60 22.87
N THR A 21 6.59 7.39 22.62
CA THR A 21 6.65 8.55 21.73
C THR A 21 7.65 9.58 22.26
N LYS A 22 7.61 9.88 23.56
CA LYS A 22 8.57 10.81 24.19
C LYS A 22 10.00 10.32 24.12
N GLN A 23 10.21 9.02 24.29
CA GLN A 23 11.54 8.43 24.37
C GLN A 23 12.17 8.23 22.98
N PHE A 24 11.38 7.80 21.97
CA PHE A 24 11.87 7.38 20.66
C PHE A 24 11.31 8.19 19.49
N ASN A 25 10.49 9.19 19.75
CA ASN A 25 9.83 10.00 18.72
C ASN A 25 9.09 9.16 17.68
N ILE A 26 8.28 8.19 18.12
CA ILE A 26 7.56 7.26 17.26
C ILE A 26 6.38 7.96 16.59
N LYS A 27 6.23 7.77 15.28
CA LYS A 27 5.03 8.15 14.54
C LYS A 27 4.07 6.95 14.56
N TRP A 28 2.95 7.10 15.27
CA TRP A 28 1.93 6.06 15.33
C TRP A 28 1.06 6.07 14.08
N LEU A 29 0.78 4.87 13.53
CA LEU A 29 0.02 4.67 12.31
C LEU A 29 -1.16 3.76 12.60
N TYR A 30 -2.34 4.14 12.08
CA TYR A 30 -3.58 3.41 12.30
C TYR A 30 -4.35 3.26 10.99
N SER A 31 -4.99 2.09 10.81
CA SER A 31 -5.96 1.90 9.74
C SER A 31 -7.24 2.69 10.01
N ASP A 32 -8.12 2.79 9.01
CA ASP A 32 -9.37 3.53 9.14
C ASP A 32 -10.34 2.93 10.18
N ASP A 33 -10.20 1.65 10.51
CA ASP A 33 -10.94 0.99 11.58
C ASP A 33 -10.21 1.05 12.94
N GLY A 34 -9.16 1.85 13.05
CA GLY A 34 -8.48 2.13 14.32
C GLY A 34 -7.43 1.13 14.75
N LYS A 35 -7.02 0.21 13.88
CA LYS A 35 -6.01 -0.80 14.20
C LYS A 35 -4.61 -0.20 14.11
N ASN A 36 -3.77 -0.49 15.11
CA ASN A 36 -2.40 0.00 15.20
C ASN A 36 -1.50 -0.81 14.27
N TRP A 37 -0.84 -0.15 13.33
CA TRP A 37 0.04 -0.79 12.35
C TRP A 37 1.13 -1.66 13.00
N TYR A 38 1.78 -1.14 14.04
CA TYR A 38 2.88 -1.86 14.70
C TYR A 38 2.39 -3.10 15.45
N GLU A 39 1.23 -3.02 16.09
CA GLU A 39 0.64 -4.14 16.80
C GLU A 39 0.10 -5.22 15.84
N GLU A 40 -0.47 -4.79 14.73
CA GLU A 40 -1.06 -5.71 13.75
C GLU A 40 -0.03 -6.48 12.94
N GLN A 41 1.23 -6.05 12.90
CA GLN A 41 2.29 -6.74 12.15
C GLN A 41 2.41 -8.22 12.55
N LYS A 42 2.23 -8.54 13.84
CA LYS A 42 2.29 -9.92 14.35
C LYS A 42 1.22 -10.85 13.78
N ASN A 43 0.15 -10.29 13.23
CA ASN A 43 -0.97 -11.05 12.69
C ASN A 43 -0.80 -11.39 11.20
N PHE A 44 0.23 -10.87 10.56
CA PHE A 44 0.58 -11.24 9.19
C PHE A 44 1.38 -12.54 9.20
N ARG A 45 1.14 -13.37 8.19
CA ARG A 45 1.84 -14.65 8.03
C ARG A 45 3.20 -14.43 7.36
N PRO A 46 4.24 -15.22 7.72
CA PRO A 46 5.56 -15.03 7.11
C PRO A 46 5.66 -15.50 5.65
N ASP A 47 4.78 -16.40 5.21
CA ASP A 47 4.81 -17.05 3.91
C ASP A 47 3.95 -16.36 2.84
N THR A 48 3.36 -15.23 3.15
CA THR A 48 2.48 -14.49 2.24
C THR A 48 3.17 -13.28 1.63
N LEU A 49 2.56 -12.73 0.58
CA LEU A 49 2.93 -11.43 0.03
C LEU A 49 2.15 -10.31 0.75
N LYS A 50 2.81 -9.21 1.05
CA LYS A 50 2.19 -8.01 1.59
C LYS A 50 2.34 -6.93 0.54
N MET A 51 1.20 -6.38 0.11
CA MET A 51 1.18 -5.34 -0.92
C MET A 51 0.58 -4.07 -0.35
N ALA A 52 1.29 -2.95 -0.52
CA ALA A 52 0.74 -1.64 -0.25
C ALA A 52 0.19 -1.08 -1.55
N TYR A 53 -0.98 -0.45 -1.48
CA TYR A 53 -1.60 0.21 -2.62
C TYR A 53 -2.12 1.59 -2.23
N ASP A 54 -2.13 2.51 -3.18
CA ASP A 54 -2.56 3.87 -2.96
C ASP A 54 -4.09 4.01 -3.02
N HIS A 55 -4.60 5.23 -2.89
CA HIS A 55 -6.03 5.51 -2.90
C HIS A 55 -6.72 5.19 -4.24
N ASN A 56 -5.97 5.03 -5.31
CA ASN A 56 -6.47 4.60 -6.62
C ASN A 56 -6.40 3.07 -6.79
N GLY A 57 -5.88 2.36 -5.79
CA GLY A 57 -5.69 0.92 -5.86
C GLY A 57 -4.38 0.49 -6.52
N VAL A 58 -3.53 1.43 -6.92
CA VAL A 58 -2.26 1.12 -7.60
C VAL A 58 -1.27 0.55 -6.60
N ILE A 59 -0.67 -0.60 -6.92
CA ILE A 59 0.31 -1.27 -6.07
C ILE A 59 1.62 -0.48 -6.10
N ILE A 60 2.08 -0.07 -4.92
CA ILE A 60 3.27 0.76 -4.74
C ILE A 60 4.39 0.07 -3.98
N CYS A 61 4.12 -1.05 -3.30
CA CYS A 61 5.12 -1.80 -2.55
C CYS A 61 4.70 -3.27 -2.47
N ILE A 62 5.66 -4.18 -2.61
CA ILE A 62 5.45 -5.63 -2.47
C ILE A 62 6.59 -6.20 -1.63
N GLU A 63 6.26 -6.80 -0.49
CA GLU A 63 7.23 -7.36 0.44
C GLU A 63 6.71 -8.65 1.05
N LYS A 64 7.61 -9.56 1.41
CA LYS A 64 7.29 -10.72 2.25
C LYS A 64 7.36 -10.37 3.73
N ASP A 65 8.29 -9.50 4.10
CA ASP A 65 8.45 -8.99 5.46
C ASP A 65 7.61 -7.73 5.63
N VAL A 66 6.54 -7.83 6.40
CA VAL A 66 5.62 -6.72 6.65
C VAL A 66 6.31 -5.52 7.29
N SER A 67 7.37 -5.74 8.09
CA SER A 67 8.11 -4.66 8.75
C SER A 67 8.92 -3.80 7.78
N ALA A 68 9.15 -4.28 6.55
CA ALA A 68 9.84 -3.51 5.51
C ALA A 68 8.94 -2.48 4.81
N ILE A 69 7.62 -2.49 5.08
CA ILE A 69 6.67 -1.59 4.43
C ILE A 69 6.53 -0.31 5.25
N ASN A 70 6.62 0.85 4.59
CA ASN A 70 6.18 2.13 5.14
C ASN A 70 4.79 2.43 4.61
N PRO A 71 3.72 2.18 5.41
CA PRO A 71 2.35 2.18 4.91
C PRO A 71 1.64 3.53 5.01
N GLU A 72 2.28 4.58 5.48
CA GLU A 72 1.62 5.88 5.69
C GLU A 72 1.02 6.41 4.38
N GLY A 73 -0.27 6.69 4.39
CA GLY A 73 -1.00 7.16 3.22
C GLY A 73 -1.46 6.07 2.28
N ALA A 74 -1.21 4.80 2.62
CA ALA A 74 -1.56 3.65 1.79
C ALA A 74 -2.44 2.66 2.54
N SER A 75 -2.88 1.62 1.86
CA SER A 75 -3.51 0.43 2.43
C SER A 75 -2.58 -0.76 2.24
N VAL A 76 -2.62 -1.72 3.15
CA VAL A 76 -1.79 -2.93 3.08
C VAL A 76 -2.68 -4.16 3.09
N VAL A 77 -2.53 -5.02 2.10
CA VAL A 77 -3.26 -6.28 1.98
C VAL A 77 -2.28 -7.45 1.97
N GLU A 78 -2.66 -8.52 2.67
CA GLU A 78 -1.94 -9.79 2.67
C GLU A 78 -2.57 -10.73 1.64
N LEU A 79 -1.74 -11.30 0.76
CA LEU A 79 -2.18 -12.17 -0.33
C LEU A 79 -1.34 -13.43 -0.37
N PRO A 80 -1.89 -14.56 -0.86
CA PRO A 80 -1.11 -15.77 -1.06
C PRO A 80 0.07 -15.54 -2.00
N ASP A 81 1.22 -16.17 -1.70
CA ASP A 81 2.39 -16.13 -2.56
C ASP A 81 2.25 -17.16 -3.69
N ILE A 82 1.43 -16.82 -4.68
CA ILE A 82 1.12 -17.64 -5.85
C ILE A 82 1.46 -16.87 -7.13
N THR A 83 1.59 -17.60 -8.23
CA THR A 83 1.98 -17.03 -9.54
C THR A 83 1.08 -15.85 -9.95
N ALA A 84 -0.23 -15.97 -9.75
CA ALA A 84 -1.17 -14.90 -10.10
C ALA A 84 -0.88 -13.58 -9.39
N ASN A 85 -0.33 -13.62 -8.17
CA ASN A 85 0.02 -12.43 -7.39
C ASN A 85 1.48 -12.00 -7.63
N ARG A 86 2.39 -12.96 -7.84
CA ARG A 86 3.80 -12.67 -8.10
C ARG A 86 4.06 -11.93 -9.41
N ARG A 87 3.13 -12.00 -10.36
CA ARG A 87 3.25 -11.29 -11.64
C ARG A 87 3.20 -9.76 -11.49
N ALA A 88 2.66 -9.27 -10.38
CA ALA A 88 2.60 -7.83 -10.11
C ALA A 88 3.98 -7.28 -9.76
N ASP A 89 4.21 -6.02 -10.10
CA ASP A 89 5.39 -5.26 -9.71
C ASP A 89 5.00 -3.84 -9.28
N ILE A 90 5.99 -3.03 -8.95
CA ILE A 90 5.77 -1.66 -8.46
C ILE A 90 5.96 -0.61 -9.57
N SER A 91 5.80 -1.01 -10.82
CA SER A 91 5.94 -0.11 -11.99
C SER A 91 4.82 0.92 -12.14
N GLY A 92 3.73 0.75 -11.37
CA GLY A 92 2.51 1.53 -11.51
C GLY A 92 1.50 0.94 -12.50
N LYS A 93 1.79 -0.24 -13.05
CA LYS A 93 0.94 -0.92 -14.05
C LYS A 93 0.02 -1.96 -13.44
N TRP A 94 0.08 -2.18 -12.14
CA TRP A 94 -0.71 -3.18 -11.43
C TRP A 94 -1.52 -2.53 -10.33
N MET A 95 -2.70 -3.09 -10.06
CA MET A 95 -3.57 -2.61 -8.99
C MET A 95 -4.21 -3.77 -8.24
N PHE A 96 -4.62 -3.49 -7.00
CA PHE A 96 -5.47 -4.34 -6.20
C PHE A 96 -6.90 -3.80 -6.30
N LYS A 97 -7.79 -4.59 -6.88
CA LYS A 97 -9.16 -4.19 -7.15
C LYS A 97 -10.10 -5.38 -6.96
N ASP A 98 -11.18 -5.16 -6.22
CA ASP A 98 -12.21 -6.17 -5.97
C ASP A 98 -11.64 -7.48 -5.42
N GLY A 99 -10.65 -7.38 -4.53
CA GLY A 99 -10.04 -8.52 -3.87
C GLY A 99 -8.97 -9.26 -4.68
N VAL A 100 -8.60 -8.78 -5.85
CA VAL A 100 -7.62 -9.44 -6.74
C VAL A 100 -6.59 -8.48 -7.28
N VAL A 101 -5.43 -9.04 -7.67
CA VAL A 101 -4.36 -8.32 -8.35
C VAL A 101 -4.65 -8.36 -9.85
N VAL A 102 -4.78 -7.19 -10.44
CA VAL A 102 -5.09 -7.04 -11.88
C VAL A 102 -4.21 -5.97 -12.50
N LYS A 103 -4.13 -5.97 -13.83
CA LYS A 103 -3.48 -4.87 -14.55
C LYS A 103 -4.27 -3.58 -14.33
N ARG A 104 -3.55 -2.49 -14.19
CA ARG A 104 -4.16 -1.18 -14.00
C ARG A 104 -5.06 -0.82 -15.17
N THR A 105 -6.28 -0.39 -14.84
CA THR A 105 -7.23 0.18 -15.80
C THR A 105 -7.18 1.70 -15.72
N TYR A 106 -7.43 2.36 -16.86
CA TYR A 106 -7.38 3.80 -16.98
C TYR A 106 -8.76 4.32 -17.37
N THR A 107 -9.16 5.46 -16.77
CA THR A 107 -10.35 6.19 -17.21
C THR A 107 -10.13 6.76 -18.61
N GLU A 108 -11.21 7.16 -19.28
CA GLU A 108 -11.12 7.80 -20.59
C GLU A 108 -10.25 9.05 -20.55
N GLU A 109 -10.36 9.83 -19.48
CA GLU A 109 -9.56 11.04 -19.30
C GLU A 109 -8.08 10.73 -19.10
N GLU A 110 -7.76 9.72 -18.28
CA GLU A 110 -6.38 9.25 -18.10
C GLU A 110 -5.79 8.75 -19.44
N GLN A 111 -6.57 8.00 -20.20
CA GLN A 111 -6.15 7.51 -21.52
C GLN A 111 -5.86 8.66 -22.49
N ARG A 112 -6.71 9.68 -22.49
CA ARG A 112 -6.47 10.90 -23.30
C ARG A 112 -5.21 11.62 -22.86
N GLN A 113 -4.98 11.74 -21.56
CA GLN A 113 -3.79 12.41 -21.03
C GLN A 113 -2.52 11.67 -21.39
N LEU A 114 -2.52 10.34 -21.32
CA LEU A 114 -1.38 9.51 -21.72
C LEU A 114 -1.09 9.63 -23.21
N ALA A 115 -2.13 9.62 -24.05
CA ALA A 115 -1.99 9.81 -25.49
C ALA A 115 -1.43 11.19 -25.84
N GLU A 116 -1.88 12.24 -25.14
CA GLU A 116 -1.38 13.60 -25.32
C GLU A 116 0.09 13.72 -24.93
N ASN A 117 0.48 13.14 -23.80
CA ASN A 117 1.87 13.13 -23.34
C ASN A 117 2.78 12.39 -24.33
N GLU A 118 2.34 11.27 -24.86
CA GLU A 118 3.07 10.50 -25.87
C GLU A 118 3.26 11.33 -27.14
N LYS A 119 2.21 11.99 -27.61
CA LYS A 119 2.26 12.86 -28.79
C LYS A 119 3.25 14.02 -28.60
N GLN A 120 3.23 14.68 -27.45
CA GLN A 120 4.19 15.75 -27.15
C GLN A 120 5.62 15.25 -27.08
N SER A 121 5.85 14.08 -26.52
CA SER A 121 7.17 13.46 -26.48
C SER A 121 7.72 13.21 -27.89
N LEU A 122 6.88 12.74 -28.81
CA LEU A 122 7.27 12.54 -30.21
C LEU A 122 7.57 13.85 -30.92
N LEU A 123 6.86 14.92 -30.61
CA LEU A 123 7.08 16.24 -31.23
C LEU A 123 8.36 16.91 -30.75
N GLN A 124 8.92 16.50 -29.63
CA GLN A 124 10.17 17.04 -29.08
C GLN A 124 11.44 16.31 -29.58
N LEU A 125 11.27 15.23 -30.33
CA LEU A 125 12.38 14.53 -30.96
C LEU A 125 12.86 15.31 -32.22
#